data_3a359e0d81f66a20e7cdd89dcc69a07d
#
_entry.id   3a359e0d81f66a20e7cdd89dcc69a07d
#
_cell.length_a   1.000
_cell.length_b   1.000
_cell.length_c   1.000
_cell.angle_alpha   90.00
_cell.angle_beta   90.00
_cell.angle_gamma   90.00
#
_symmetry.space_group_name_H-M   'P 1'
#
loop_
_entity.id
_entity.type
_entity.pdbx_description
1 polymer ?
#
loop_
_entity_poly.entity_id
_entity_poly.type
_entity_poly.pdbx_seq_one_letter_code
_entity_poly.pdbx_strand_id
1 'polypeptide(L)'
;MKFKKLNKFLLLTFLYGCSIRELDISNLEVASNLHETCFKTTVPMDVYSLKKNPFTKHELLSPKAKWCRDDIFMKSCKKAFEISEGNELKVTKISNKSYGSSGNCWLVYANAKSNPGIEFEIPSCFIDQNTDLWVHPRYPNKKYAQQLLELKTEFLEEVQCSF
;
A
#
# COMPACT_ATOMS: atom_id res chain seq x y z
N MET A 1 -35.33 -10.07 42.32
CA MET A 1 -34.90 -10.92 41.22
C MET A 1 -35.05 -10.19 39.87
N LYS A 2 -34.10 -9.29 39.46
CA LYS A 2 -34.15 -8.55 38.16
C LYS A 2 -32.77 -8.09 37.69
N PHE A 3 -31.71 -8.90 37.86
CA PHE A 3 -30.36 -8.52 37.42
C PHE A 3 -29.80 -9.32 36.23
N LYS A 4 -30.58 -10.25 35.64
CA LYS A 4 -30.07 -11.09 34.52
C LYS A 4 -30.18 -10.51 33.12
N LYS A 5 -30.86 -9.36 32.92
CA LYS A 5 -31.00 -8.77 31.57
C LYS A 5 -29.95 -7.71 31.22
N LEU A 6 -29.25 -7.15 32.20
CA LEU A 6 -28.29 -6.06 31.99
C LEU A 6 -26.97 -6.57 31.39
N ASN A 7 -26.55 -7.79 31.71
CA ASN A 7 -25.29 -8.34 31.25
C ASN A 7 -25.24 -8.72 29.75
N LYS A 8 -26.40 -8.94 29.13
CA LYS A 8 -26.41 -9.25 27.67
C LYS A 8 -26.24 -8.02 26.80
N PHE A 9 -26.61 -6.85 27.28
CA PHE A 9 -26.47 -5.61 26.51
C PHE A 9 -25.05 -5.05 26.60
N LEU A 10 -24.36 -5.28 27.72
CA LEU A 10 -22.98 -4.83 27.92
C LEU A 10 -21.99 -5.65 27.07
N LEU A 11 -22.28 -6.94 26.79
CA LEU A 11 -21.40 -7.79 25.97
C LEU A 11 -21.44 -7.42 24.49
N LEU A 12 -22.54 -6.87 23.99
CA LEU A 12 -22.70 -6.47 22.60
C LEU A 12 -21.90 -5.20 22.22
N THR A 13 -21.59 -4.34 23.19
CA THR A 13 -20.85 -3.10 22.94
C THR A 13 -19.34 -3.32 22.79
N PHE A 14 -18.79 -4.46 23.25
CA PHE A 14 -17.38 -4.77 23.11
C PHE A 14 -16.99 -5.38 21.74
N LEU A 15 -17.97 -5.77 20.91
CA LEU A 15 -17.69 -6.37 19.61
C LEU A 15 -17.47 -5.35 18.47
N TYR A 16 -17.65 -4.06 18.72
CA TYR A 16 -17.47 -3.00 17.71
C TYR A 16 -16.03 -2.46 17.64
N GLY A 17 -15.09 -3.01 18.40
CA GLY A 17 -13.78 -2.40 18.67
C GLY A 17 -12.67 -2.60 17.64
N CYS A 18 -12.79 -3.47 16.65
CA CYS A 18 -11.69 -3.79 15.74
C CYS A 18 -12.11 -3.85 14.27
N SER A 19 -12.85 -2.87 13.77
CA SER A 19 -13.07 -2.80 12.32
C SER A 19 -11.85 -2.18 11.64
N ILE A 20 -11.19 -2.93 10.78
CA ILE A 20 -10.22 -2.37 9.84
C ILE A 20 -11.00 -1.44 8.92
N ARG A 21 -10.59 -0.16 8.89
CA ARG A 21 -11.22 0.85 8.04
C ARG A 21 -10.21 1.33 7.01
N GLU A 22 -10.63 1.38 5.77
CA GLU A 22 -9.91 2.02 4.69
C GLU A 22 -10.68 3.25 4.24
N LEU A 23 -10.00 4.39 4.19
CA LEU A 23 -10.55 5.67 3.77
C LEU A 23 -9.75 6.16 2.57
N ASP A 24 -10.42 6.44 1.46
CA ASP A 24 -9.80 7.11 0.32
C ASP A 24 -9.44 8.55 0.70
N ILE A 25 -8.18 8.90 0.54
CA ILE A 25 -7.61 10.22 0.86
C ILE A 25 -7.00 10.89 -0.36
N SER A 26 -7.22 10.36 -1.57
CA SER A 26 -6.64 10.84 -2.81
C SER A 26 -6.86 12.34 -3.05
N ASN A 27 -8.01 12.87 -2.64
CA ASN A 27 -8.39 14.27 -2.80
C ASN A 27 -7.95 15.17 -1.64
N LEU A 28 -7.24 14.66 -0.63
CA LEU A 28 -6.75 15.48 0.46
C LEU A 28 -5.41 16.12 0.10
N GLU A 29 -5.16 17.32 0.63
CA GLU A 29 -3.92 18.09 0.42
C GLU A 29 -2.66 17.22 0.68
N VAL A 30 -2.71 16.36 1.69
CA VAL A 30 -1.60 15.48 2.08
C VAL A 30 -1.24 14.43 1.01
N ALA A 31 -2.14 14.13 0.09
CA ALA A 31 -1.96 13.17 -1.00
C ALA A 31 -1.78 13.85 -2.38
N SER A 32 -1.96 15.17 -2.45
CA SER A 32 -2.03 15.92 -3.71
C SER A 32 -0.75 15.88 -4.54
N ASN A 33 0.40 15.71 -3.89
CA ASN A 33 1.69 15.61 -4.57
C ASN A 33 1.94 14.25 -5.24
N LEU A 34 1.08 13.26 -5.00
CA LEU A 34 1.28 11.91 -5.51
C LEU A 34 0.07 11.39 -6.31
N HIS A 35 -1.16 11.80 -5.94
CA HIS A 35 -2.37 11.38 -6.64
C HIS A 35 -2.38 11.90 -8.08
N GLU A 36 -2.72 11.05 -9.04
CA GLU A 36 -2.72 11.34 -10.48
C GLU A 36 -1.32 11.65 -11.07
N THR A 37 -0.25 11.52 -10.28
CA THR A 37 1.13 11.70 -10.75
C THR A 37 1.61 10.47 -11.50
N CYS A 38 2.41 10.67 -12.53
CA CYS A 38 3.04 9.62 -13.31
C CYS A 38 4.53 9.49 -12.99
N PHE A 39 5.00 8.25 -12.96
CA PHE A 39 6.38 7.89 -12.72
C PHE A 39 6.86 6.96 -13.81
N LYS A 40 8.12 7.09 -14.17
CA LYS A 40 8.82 6.19 -15.08
C LYS A 40 9.77 5.30 -14.29
N THR A 41 9.73 4.00 -14.52
CA THR A 41 10.68 3.07 -13.92
C THR A 41 12.09 3.29 -14.47
N THR A 42 13.07 3.39 -13.57
CA THR A 42 14.50 3.53 -13.93
C THR A 42 15.22 2.18 -14.02
N VAL A 43 14.57 1.13 -13.52
CA VAL A 43 15.04 -0.26 -13.54
C VAL A 43 13.83 -1.20 -13.72
N PRO A 44 14.04 -2.44 -14.20
CA PRO A 44 12.96 -3.42 -14.22
C PRO A 44 12.44 -3.73 -12.80
N MET A 45 11.13 -3.83 -12.64
CA MET A 45 10.47 -4.10 -11.36
C MET A 45 9.45 -5.23 -11.51
N ASP A 46 9.26 -5.99 -10.45
CA ASP A 46 8.32 -7.11 -10.44
C ASP A 46 7.03 -6.76 -9.70
N VAL A 47 5.90 -7.16 -10.27
CA VAL A 47 4.61 -7.16 -9.58
C VAL A 47 4.26 -8.58 -9.19
N TYR A 48 3.95 -8.78 -7.90
CA TYR A 48 3.58 -10.08 -7.35
C TYR A 48 2.11 -10.13 -6.95
N SER A 49 1.48 -11.23 -7.25
CA SER A 49 0.16 -11.60 -6.70
C SER A 49 0.32 -12.20 -5.32
N LEU A 50 -0.47 -11.70 -4.37
CA LEU A 50 -0.47 -12.14 -2.97
C LEU A 50 -1.70 -13.01 -2.69
N LYS A 51 -1.50 -14.29 -2.40
CA LYS A 51 -2.61 -15.25 -2.20
C LYS A 51 -3.38 -15.03 -0.90
N LYS A 52 -2.76 -14.45 0.11
CA LYS A 52 -3.32 -14.32 1.47
C LYS A 52 -3.50 -12.88 1.94
N ASN A 53 -3.19 -11.89 1.11
CA ASN A 53 -3.45 -10.51 1.46
C ASN A 53 -4.93 -10.20 1.16
N PRO A 54 -5.77 -9.97 2.18
CA PRO A 54 -7.20 -9.68 1.94
C PRO A 54 -7.44 -8.29 1.37
N PHE A 55 -6.40 -7.45 1.25
CA PHE A 55 -6.50 -6.03 0.96
C PHE A 55 -5.95 -5.68 -0.40
N THR A 56 -4.81 -6.24 -0.74
CA THR A 56 -4.13 -5.98 -2.01
C THR A 56 -3.87 -7.30 -2.73
N LYS A 57 -4.33 -7.37 -3.97
CA LYS A 57 -4.10 -8.56 -4.79
C LYS A 57 -2.71 -8.56 -5.40
N HIS A 58 -2.16 -7.38 -5.68
CA HIS A 58 -0.88 -7.21 -6.35
C HIS A 58 -0.03 -6.15 -5.64
N GLU A 59 1.25 -6.40 -5.51
CA GLU A 59 2.23 -5.47 -4.95
C GLU A 59 3.43 -5.30 -5.87
N LEU A 60 3.89 -4.05 -6.02
CA LEU A 60 5.14 -3.72 -6.70
C LEU A 60 6.31 -4.00 -5.75
N LEU A 61 7.27 -4.78 -6.19
CA LEU A 61 8.49 -5.04 -5.44
C LEU A 61 9.69 -4.32 -6.04
N SER A 62 10.42 -3.59 -5.20
CA SER A 62 11.71 -3.05 -5.61
C SER A 62 12.71 -4.16 -5.95
N PRO A 63 13.74 -3.89 -6.75
CA PRO A 63 14.79 -4.86 -7.03
C PRO A 63 15.53 -5.35 -5.77
N LYS A 64 15.56 -4.53 -4.72
CA LYS A 64 16.23 -4.83 -3.43
C LYS A 64 15.35 -5.62 -2.47
N ALA A 65 14.03 -5.65 -2.68
CA ALA A 65 13.10 -6.33 -1.79
C ALA A 65 13.32 -7.84 -1.80
N LYS A 66 13.47 -8.41 -0.62
CA LYS A 66 13.59 -9.86 -0.42
C LYS A 66 12.25 -10.56 -0.29
N TRP A 67 11.21 -9.82 0.14
CA TRP A 67 9.85 -10.29 0.25
C TRP A 67 9.40 -10.95 -1.07
N CYS A 68 8.68 -12.05 -1.00
CA CYS A 68 8.29 -12.89 -2.14
C CYS A 68 9.43 -13.52 -2.95
N ARG A 69 10.70 -13.15 -2.71
CA ARG A 69 11.86 -13.78 -3.37
C ARG A 69 12.55 -14.80 -2.47
N ASP A 70 12.37 -14.68 -1.13
CA ASP A 70 12.91 -15.64 -0.18
C ASP A 70 12.03 -16.88 -0.07
N ASP A 71 12.64 -18.07 0.01
CA ASP A 71 11.97 -19.38 0.01
C ASP A 71 10.86 -19.51 1.07
N ILE A 72 10.98 -18.82 2.19
CA ILE A 72 10.00 -18.87 3.29
C ILE A 72 8.65 -18.29 2.87
N PHE A 73 8.65 -17.29 2.01
CA PHE A 73 7.45 -16.56 1.60
C PHE A 73 6.96 -16.87 0.19
N MET A 74 7.76 -17.54 -0.64
CA MET A 74 7.44 -17.88 -2.04
C MET A 74 6.10 -18.62 -2.19
N LYS A 75 5.69 -19.42 -1.18
CA LYS A 75 4.41 -20.15 -1.21
C LYS A 75 3.19 -19.21 -1.19
N SER A 76 3.35 -17.99 -0.72
CA SER A 76 2.27 -17.00 -0.59
C SER A 76 2.24 -15.98 -1.73
N CYS A 77 3.28 -15.93 -2.53
CA CYS A 77 3.47 -14.97 -3.62
C CYS A 77 3.63 -15.69 -4.96
N LYS A 78 3.17 -15.05 -6.02
CA LYS A 78 3.41 -15.48 -7.40
C LYS A 78 3.72 -14.24 -8.25
N LYS A 79 4.84 -14.22 -8.97
CA LYS A 79 5.12 -13.15 -9.93
C LYS A 79 3.95 -13.08 -10.93
N ALA A 80 3.31 -11.92 -11.00
CA ALA A 80 2.19 -11.67 -11.90
C ALA A 80 2.72 -11.18 -13.26
N PHE A 81 3.57 -10.15 -13.25
CA PHE A 81 4.24 -9.60 -14.43
C PHE A 81 5.46 -8.79 -14.03
N GLU A 82 6.23 -8.40 -15.03
CA GLU A 82 7.36 -7.49 -14.90
C GLU A 82 7.03 -6.16 -15.56
N ILE A 83 7.44 -5.08 -14.92
CA ILE A 83 7.41 -3.74 -15.47
C ILE A 83 8.82 -3.45 -15.95
N SER A 84 9.01 -3.33 -17.26
CA SER A 84 10.31 -3.03 -17.85
C SER A 84 10.78 -1.63 -17.50
N GLU A 85 12.09 -1.42 -17.52
CA GLU A 85 12.68 -0.09 -17.44
C GLU A 85 12.05 0.84 -18.49
N GLY A 86 11.83 2.09 -18.11
CA GLY A 86 11.22 3.09 -18.98
C GLY A 86 9.70 3.01 -19.07
N ASN A 87 9.06 2.05 -18.42
CA ASN A 87 7.59 1.96 -18.39
C ASN A 87 6.98 3.01 -17.47
N GLU A 88 5.84 3.53 -17.86
CA GLU A 88 5.13 4.57 -17.11
C GLU A 88 4.13 3.95 -16.15
N LEU A 89 4.12 4.45 -14.91
CA LEU A 89 3.16 4.12 -13.86
C LEU A 89 2.34 5.36 -13.53
N LYS A 90 1.03 5.21 -13.33
CA LYS A 90 0.17 6.28 -12.86
C LYS A 90 -0.40 5.92 -11.50
N VAL A 91 -0.25 6.80 -10.51
CA VAL A 91 -0.92 6.67 -9.21
C VAL A 91 -2.39 6.97 -9.36
N THR A 92 -3.24 6.01 -9.04
CA THR A 92 -4.68 6.06 -9.26
C THR A 92 -5.47 6.33 -7.98
N LYS A 93 -4.93 5.92 -6.83
CA LYS A 93 -5.62 6.03 -5.55
C LYS A 93 -4.64 6.04 -4.39
N ILE A 94 -4.97 6.79 -3.35
CA ILE A 94 -4.27 6.78 -2.07
C ILE A 94 -5.30 6.56 -0.97
N SER A 95 -5.10 5.53 -0.15
CA SER A 95 -5.99 5.20 0.95
C SER A 95 -5.26 5.24 2.28
N ASN A 96 -5.94 5.73 3.31
CA ASN A 96 -5.51 5.60 4.70
C ASN A 96 -6.23 4.40 5.33
N LYS A 97 -5.46 3.43 5.77
CA LYS A 97 -5.98 2.22 6.37
C LYS A 97 -5.63 2.14 7.84
N SER A 98 -6.67 1.95 8.67
CA SER A 98 -6.50 1.77 10.10
C SER A 98 -6.37 0.29 10.44
N TYR A 99 -5.35 -0.03 11.22
CA TYR A 99 -5.08 -1.36 11.78
C TYR A 99 -5.38 -1.40 13.29
N GLY A 100 -6.34 -0.60 13.74
CA GLY A 100 -6.70 -0.50 15.15
C GLY A 100 -5.56 0.05 16.00
N SER A 101 -5.16 -0.66 17.05
CA SER A 101 -4.08 -0.25 17.95
C SER A 101 -2.69 -0.22 17.29
N SER A 102 -2.51 -0.91 16.17
CA SER A 102 -1.25 -0.94 15.42
C SER A 102 -1.01 0.32 14.58
N GLY A 103 -1.98 1.25 14.55
CA GLY A 103 -1.84 2.53 13.86
C GLY A 103 -2.47 2.56 12.47
N ASN A 104 -2.09 3.56 11.68
CA ASN A 104 -2.60 3.79 10.34
C ASN A 104 -1.50 3.62 9.30
N CYS A 105 -1.89 3.14 8.13
CA CYS A 105 -1.01 2.91 6.99
C CYS A 105 -1.60 3.56 5.74
N TRP A 106 -0.76 4.15 4.91
CA TRP A 106 -1.21 4.62 3.61
C TRP A 106 -0.92 3.56 2.56
N LEU A 107 -1.93 3.26 1.77
CA LEU A 107 -1.83 2.37 0.63
C LEU A 107 -1.84 3.25 -0.62
N VAL A 108 -0.81 3.12 -1.45
CA VAL A 108 -0.68 3.83 -2.71
C VAL A 108 -0.90 2.84 -3.84
N TYR A 109 -1.90 3.08 -4.67
CA TYR A 109 -2.25 2.22 -5.78
C TYR A 109 -1.87 2.86 -7.10
N ALA A 110 -1.39 2.05 -8.03
CA ALA A 110 -0.98 2.49 -9.34
C ALA A 110 -1.33 1.46 -10.42
N ASN A 111 -1.36 1.92 -11.66
CA ASN A 111 -1.41 1.08 -12.87
C ASN A 111 -0.14 1.31 -13.68
N ALA A 112 0.32 0.25 -14.38
CA ALA A 112 1.38 0.38 -15.37
C ALA A 112 0.78 0.56 -16.76
N LYS A 113 1.39 1.41 -17.58
CA LYS A 113 0.96 1.61 -18.97
C LYS A 113 0.99 0.32 -19.80
N SER A 114 1.95 -0.57 -19.52
CA SER A 114 2.02 -1.90 -20.13
C SER A 114 0.89 -2.85 -19.69
N ASN A 115 0.24 -2.60 -18.54
CA ASN A 115 -0.80 -3.44 -17.95
C ASN A 115 -1.90 -2.58 -17.30
N PRO A 116 -2.63 -1.76 -18.05
CA PRO A 116 -3.54 -0.74 -17.50
C PRO A 116 -4.76 -1.32 -16.76
N GLY A 117 -5.07 -2.59 -17.00
CA GLY A 117 -6.19 -3.27 -16.33
C GLY A 117 -5.84 -3.90 -14.97
N ILE A 118 -4.58 -3.81 -14.53
CA ILE A 118 -4.13 -4.39 -13.26
C ILE A 118 -3.66 -3.29 -12.34
N GLU A 119 -4.45 -3.02 -11.29
CA GLU A 119 -4.04 -2.14 -10.21
C GLU A 119 -3.16 -2.91 -9.22
N PHE A 120 -2.09 -2.28 -8.77
CA PHE A 120 -1.17 -2.82 -7.76
C PHE A 120 -0.82 -1.77 -6.73
N GLU A 121 -0.46 -2.22 -5.54
CA GLU A 121 0.02 -1.38 -4.45
C GLU A 121 1.52 -1.09 -4.63
N ILE A 122 1.92 0.16 -4.41
CA ILE A 122 3.30 0.56 -4.12
C ILE A 122 3.42 0.56 -2.60
N PRO A 123 3.98 -0.50 -1.97
CA PRO A 123 3.93 -0.65 -0.52
C PRO A 123 4.65 0.48 0.18
N SER A 124 3.97 1.17 1.08
CA SER A 124 4.53 2.28 1.87
C SER A 124 4.63 1.95 3.37
N CYS A 125 4.09 0.82 3.77
CA CYS A 125 3.99 0.38 5.15
C CYS A 125 4.66 -0.98 5.34
N PHE A 126 5.03 -1.29 6.60
CA PHE A 126 5.73 -2.53 6.98
C PHE A 126 7.12 -2.66 6.36
N ILE A 127 8.06 -2.22 7.13
CA ILE A 127 9.47 -1.95 6.86
C ILE A 127 10.23 -3.09 6.22
N ASP A 128 9.90 -4.30 6.57
CA ASP A 128 10.69 -5.45 6.17
C ASP A 128 10.48 -5.84 4.72
N GLN A 129 9.58 -5.15 4.02
CA GLN A 129 9.08 -5.66 2.77
C GLN A 129 9.43 -4.82 1.54
N ASN A 130 9.33 -3.48 1.56
CA ASN A 130 9.56 -2.65 0.37
C ASN A 130 9.74 -1.15 0.64
N THR A 131 10.21 -0.78 1.81
CA THR A 131 10.38 0.64 2.18
C THR A 131 11.49 1.35 1.42
N ASP A 132 12.30 0.61 0.69
CA ASP A 132 13.37 1.15 -0.13
C ASP A 132 12.88 1.98 -1.33
N LEU A 133 11.60 1.86 -1.72
CA LEU A 133 10.98 2.70 -2.74
C LEU A 133 10.71 4.15 -2.26
N TRP A 134 10.67 4.39 -0.93
CA TRP A 134 10.28 5.66 -0.35
C TRP A 134 11.47 6.41 0.24
N VAL A 135 11.48 7.74 0.08
CA VAL A 135 12.48 8.62 0.73
C VAL A 135 12.32 8.54 2.24
N HIS A 136 11.07 8.61 2.71
CA HIS A 136 10.71 8.47 4.12
C HIS A 136 9.71 7.33 4.29
N PRO A 137 10.17 6.09 4.56
CA PRO A 137 9.27 4.98 4.77
C PRO A 137 8.36 5.26 5.97
N ARG A 138 7.06 5.13 5.76
CA ARG A 138 6.07 5.37 6.81
C ARG A 138 5.94 4.13 7.68
N TYR A 139 6.23 4.33 8.94
CA TYR A 139 5.80 3.40 9.98
C TYR A 139 4.33 3.69 10.30
N PRO A 140 3.53 2.72 10.73
CA PRO A 140 2.17 2.93 11.23
C PRO A 140 2.19 3.73 12.54
N ASN A 141 2.95 4.80 12.61
CA ASN A 141 3.22 5.56 13.82
C ASN A 141 2.81 7.01 13.59
N LYS A 142 2.04 7.56 14.53
CA LYS A 142 1.46 8.92 14.53
C LYS A 142 2.47 10.04 14.22
N LYS A 143 3.77 9.82 14.46
CA LYS A 143 4.81 10.84 14.30
C LYS A 143 5.03 11.28 12.85
N TYR A 144 4.67 10.46 11.87
CA TYR A 144 4.95 10.72 10.44
C TYR A 144 3.71 11.04 9.60
N ALA A 145 2.57 11.21 10.24
CA ALA A 145 1.31 11.49 9.53
C ALA A 145 1.30 12.81 8.73
N GLN A 146 2.25 13.69 8.97
CA GLN A 146 2.35 15.01 8.31
C GLN A 146 3.41 15.08 7.21
N GLN A 147 4.21 14.03 7.00
CA GLN A 147 5.21 14.02 5.93
C GLN A 147 4.55 13.65 4.61
N LEU A 148 4.85 14.40 3.56
CA LEU A 148 4.46 14.08 2.20
C LEU A 148 5.03 12.71 1.79
N LEU A 149 4.27 11.97 1.01
CA LEU A 149 4.76 10.74 0.39
C LEU A 149 5.68 11.13 -0.77
N GLU A 150 6.90 10.61 -0.77
CA GLU A 150 7.90 10.87 -1.80
C GLU A 150 8.59 9.57 -2.20
N LEU A 151 8.54 9.25 -3.49
CA LEU A 151 9.22 8.09 -4.06
C LEU A 151 10.67 8.42 -4.37
N LYS A 152 11.56 7.43 -4.23
CA LYS A 152 12.96 7.60 -4.57
C LYS A 152 13.15 7.58 -6.08
N THR A 153 13.82 8.60 -6.59
CA THR A 153 14.17 8.73 -8.00
C THR A 153 15.12 7.63 -8.51
N GLU A 154 15.78 6.91 -7.60
CA GLU A 154 16.58 5.72 -7.92
C GLU A 154 15.77 4.64 -8.65
N PHE A 155 14.45 4.54 -8.36
CA PHE A 155 13.57 3.51 -8.93
C PHE A 155 12.45 4.07 -9.78
N LEU A 156 11.95 5.26 -9.42
CA LEU A 156 10.73 5.85 -9.99
C LEU A 156 10.94 7.37 -10.18
N GLU A 157 11.20 7.79 -11.41
CA GLU A 157 11.36 9.18 -11.79
C GLU A 157 10.00 9.79 -12.15
N GLU A 158 9.67 10.94 -11.55
CA GLU A 158 8.43 11.66 -11.89
C GLU A 158 8.50 12.19 -13.32
N VAL A 159 7.42 11.98 -14.07
CA VAL A 159 7.30 12.39 -15.48
C VAL A 159 5.91 12.98 -15.76
N GLN A 160 5.80 13.72 -16.86
CA GLN A 160 4.48 14.12 -17.36
C GLN A 160 3.72 12.88 -17.85
N CYS A 161 2.45 12.72 -17.40
CA CYS A 161 1.61 11.61 -17.80
C CYS A 161 1.39 11.55 -19.30
N SER A 162 1.56 10.36 -19.86
CA SER A 162 1.29 10.06 -21.28
C SER A 162 0.31 8.88 -21.47
N PHE A 163 -0.46 8.56 -20.39
CA PHE A 163 -1.56 7.60 -20.42
C PHE A 163 -2.68 8.07 -21.30
#